data_8a34811a16c2e163142565528ba2a62a
#
_entry.id   8a34811a16c2e163142565528ba2a62a
#
_cell.length_a   1.000
_cell.length_b   1.000
_cell.length_c   1.000
_cell.angle_alpha   90.00
_cell.angle_beta   90.00
_cell.angle_gamma   90.00
#
_symmetry.space_group_name_H-M   'P 1'
#
loop_
_entity.id
_entity.type
_entity.pdbx_description
1 polymer ?
#
loop_
_entity_poly.entity_id
_entity_poly.type
_entity_poly.pdbx_seq_one_letter_code
_entity_poly.pdbx_strand_id
1 'polypeptide(L)'
;MTKKIILDCDPGNDDALGIIVACGHQNLSLKAITTGAGHLSYDRTFQNACITVAQIGNLNIPISKGAKNPLVRHRLIAKVLDLQSGLDPERNDLSSITPDSRNSVQLLHDTIINNPGITVVTTGPLTNLS
;
A
#
# COMPACT_ATOMS: atom_id res chain seq x y z
N MET A 1 -7.79 1.03 -23.64
CA MET A 1 -8.47 0.42 -22.48
C MET A 1 -7.63 0.60 -21.24
N THR A 2 -8.22 1.11 -20.19
CA THR A 2 -7.52 1.29 -18.90
C THR A 2 -7.63 0.01 -18.06
N LYS A 3 -6.51 -0.55 -17.63
CA LYS A 3 -6.48 -1.76 -16.80
C LYS A 3 -6.69 -1.39 -15.33
N LYS A 4 -7.72 -1.95 -14.72
CA LYS A 4 -7.96 -1.79 -13.29
C LYS A 4 -6.96 -2.63 -12.50
N ILE A 5 -6.35 -2.05 -11.48
CA ILE A 5 -5.40 -2.74 -10.59
C ILE A 5 -5.68 -2.43 -9.12
N ILE A 6 -5.29 -3.36 -8.26
CA ILE A 6 -5.04 -3.14 -6.83
C ILE A 6 -3.55 -3.31 -6.63
N LEU A 7 -2.95 -2.50 -5.78
CA LEU A 7 -1.56 -2.63 -5.39
C LEU A 7 -1.48 -3.09 -3.92
N ASP A 8 -0.93 -4.28 -3.69
CA ASP A 8 -0.62 -4.81 -2.36
C ASP A 8 0.89 -4.75 -2.14
N CYS A 9 1.35 -3.95 -1.18
CA CYS A 9 2.75 -3.54 -1.07
C CYS A 9 3.21 -3.37 0.38
N ASP A 10 4.52 -3.28 0.59
CA ASP A 10 5.15 -2.93 1.88
C ASP A 10 6.04 -1.69 1.75
N PRO A 11 5.46 -0.49 1.48
CA PRO A 11 6.18 0.64 0.94
C PRO A 11 7.42 1.07 1.73
N GLY A 12 8.57 0.90 1.07
CA GLY A 12 9.78 1.67 1.21
C GLY A 12 9.86 2.69 0.07
N ASN A 13 11.08 3.07 -0.33
CA ASN A 13 11.28 4.02 -1.43
C ASN A 13 10.93 3.42 -2.80
N ASP A 14 11.17 2.14 -2.99
CA ASP A 14 10.89 1.37 -4.21
C ASP A 14 9.39 1.24 -4.47
N ASP A 15 8.62 0.83 -3.48
CA ASP A 15 7.17 0.74 -3.60
C ASP A 15 6.49 2.12 -3.70
N ALA A 16 7.09 3.16 -3.13
CA ALA A 16 6.62 4.53 -3.34
C ALA A 16 6.68 4.91 -4.82
N LEU A 17 7.75 4.54 -5.53
CA LEU A 17 7.84 4.71 -6.99
C LEU A 17 6.77 3.88 -7.71
N GLY A 18 6.52 2.64 -7.26
CA GLY A 18 5.43 1.79 -7.77
C GLY A 18 4.06 2.45 -7.65
N ILE A 19 3.77 3.07 -6.50
CA ILE A 19 2.53 3.83 -6.26
C ILE A 19 2.43 5.03 -7.22
N ILE A 20 3.52 5.79 -7.39
CA ILE A 20 3.56 6.94 -8.32
C ILE A 20 3.24 6.49 -9.74
N VAL A 21 3.87 5.42 -10.21
CA VAL A 21 3.62 4.86 -11.55
C VAL A 21 2.19 4.38 -11.69
N ALA A 22 1.67 3.65 -10.69
CA ALA A 22 0.30 3.13 -10.70
C ALA A 22 -0.76 4.24 -10.74
N CYS A 23 -0.49 5.37 -10.06
CA CYS A 23 -1.37 6.54 -10.07
C CYS A 23 -1.27 7.38 -11.35
N GLY A 24 -0.06 7.53 -11.89
CA GLY A 24 0.22 8.46 -12.99
C GLY A 24 0.07 7.86 -14.39
N HIS A 25 0.07 6.53 -14.54
CA HIS A 25 0.08 5.91 -15.86
C HIS A 25 -1.31 5.88 -16.49
N GLN A 26 -1.46 6.50 -17.67
CA GLN A 26 -2.74 6.69 -18.37
C GLN A 26 -3.53 5.40 -18.68
N ASN A 27 -2.85 4.26 -18.78
CA ASN A 27 -3.49 2.97 -19.07
C ASN A 27 -3.76 2.15 -17.80
N LEU A 28 -3.52 2.70 -16.61
CA LEU A 28 -3.81 2.07 -15.33
C LEU A 28 -4.92 2.84 -14.58
N SER A 29 -5.72 2.10 -13.85
CA SER A 29 -6.72 2.65 -12.92
C SER A 29 -6.55 1.97 -11.58
N LEU A 30 -5.78 2.60 -10.70
CA LEU A 30 -5.55 2.11 -9.34
C LEU A 30 -6.85 2.25 -8.52
N LYS A 31 -7.37 1.14 -8.01
CA LYS A 31 -8.64 1.05 -7.30
C LYS A 31 -8.49 1.00 -5.79
N ALA A 32 -7.38 0.45 -5.31
CA ALA A 32 -7.07 0.39 -3.90
C ALA A 32 -5.57 0.15 -3.69
N ILE A 33 -5.08 0.56 -2.52
CA ILE A 33 -3.77 0.22 -2.00
C ILE A 33 -3.97 -0.54 -0.69
N THR A 34 -3.36 -1.71 -0.59
CA THR A 34 -3.31 -2.48 0.65
C THR A 34 -1.86 -2.60 1.10
N THR A 35 -1.61 -2.44 2.39
CA THR A 35 -0.25 -2.49 2.91
C THR A 35 -0.07 -3.65 3.88
N GLY A 36 1.13 -4.15 3.99
CA GLY A 36 1.51 -5.18 4.96
C GLY A 36 2.86 -4.89 5.59
N ALA A 37 3.17 -5.59 6.66
CA ALA A 37 4.51 -5.56 7.21
C ALA A 37 5.46 -6.38 6.35
N GLY A 38 6.56 -5.79 5.94
CA GLY A 38 7.62 -6.44 5.18
C GLY A 38 8.98 -6.11 5.75
N HIS A 39 9.84 -5.46 4.99
CA HIS A 39 11.13 -4.97 5.45
C HIS A 39 10.98 -3.89 6.53
N LEU A 40 9.97 -3.03 6.40
CA LEU A 40 9.63 -2.01 7.37
C LEU A 40 8.52 -2.47 8.32
N SER A 41 8.32 -1.70 9.39
CA SER A 41 7.23 -1.97 10.33
C SER A 41 5.86 -1.74 9.69
N TYR A 42 4.86 -2.44 10.18
CA TYR A 42 3.47 -2.33 9.77
C TYR A 42 2.93 -0.88 9.72
N ASP A 43 3.27 -0.08 10.74
CA ASP A 43 2.83 1.32 10.77
C ASP A 43 3.62 2.17 9.77
N ARG A 44 4.92 1.86 9.59
CA ARG A 44 5.77 2.61 8.66
C ARG A 44 5.38 2.39 7.21
N THR A 45 5.12 1.16 6.81
CA THR A 45 4.67 0.86 5.43
C THR A 45 3.36 1.58 5.10
N PHE A 46 2.42 1.57 6.04
CA PHE A 46 1.16 2.28 5.88
C PHE A 46 1.36 3.80 5.78
N GLN A 47 2.15 4.40 6.67
CA GLN A 47 2.48 5.82 6.63
C GLN A 47 3.14 6.20 5.30
N ASN A 48 4.10 5.40 4.83
CA ASN A 48 4.78 5.63 3.55
C ASN A 48 3.80 5.61 2.36
N ALA A 49 2.83 4.70 2.35
CA ALA A 49 1.77 4.70 1.33
C ALA A 49 0.96 6.01 1.38
N CYS A 50 0.52 6.42 2.57
CA CYS A 50 -0.23 7.65 2.77
C CYS A 50 0.56 8.90 2.35
N ILE A 51 1.83 9.00 2.74
CA ILE A 51 2.72 10.09 2.35
C ILE A 51 2.82 10.17 0.82
N THR A 52 3.07 9.04 0.17
CA THR A 52 3.22 8.98 -1.29
C THR A 52 1.95 9.44 -1.99
N VAL A 53 0.78 8.95 -1.55
CA VAL A 53 -0.51 9.34 -2.13
C VAL A 53 -0.83 10.81 -1.88
N ALA A 54 -0.52 11.34 -0.70
CA ALA A 54 -0.69 12.76 -0.39
C ALA A 54 0.17 13.64 -1.30
N GLN A 55 1.43 13.29 -1.53
CA GLN A 55 2.34 14.02 -2.42
C GLN A 55 1.89 14.00 -3.88
N ILE A 56 1.25 12.93 -4.34
CA ILE A 56 0.67 12.84 -5.69
C ILE A 56 -0.62 13.67 -5.80
N GLY A 57 -1.29 13.96 -4.70
CA GLY A 57 -2.59 14.64 -4.66
C GLY A 57 -3.78 13.75 -5.02
N ASN A 58 -3.62 12.43 -5.02
CA ASN A 58 -4.70 11.48 -5.34
C ASN A 58 -5.39 10.95 -4.07
N LEU A 59 -6.03 11.84 -3.33
CA LEU A 59 -6.56 11.60 -1.99
C LEU A 59 -7.78 10.66 -1.93
N ASN A 60 -8.35 10.28 -3.07
CA ASN A 60 -9.56 9.45 -3.14
C ASN A 60 -9.28 7.93 -3.26
N ILE A 61 -8.01 7.53 -3.31
CA ILE A 61 -7.67 6.10 -3.38
C ILE A 61 -7.84 5.50 -1.98
N PRO A 62 -8.66 4.44 -1.81
CA PRO A 62 -8.73 3.71 -0.56
C PRO A 62 -7.38 3.09 -0.21
N ILE A 63 -6.89 3.37 1.01
CA ILE A 63 -5.65 2.80 1.54
C ILE A 63 -5.98 2.11 2.85
N SER A 64 -5.63 0.84 3.01
CA SER A 64 -5.88 0.09 4.24
C SER A 64 -4.63 -0.58 4.80
N LYS A 65 -4.64 -0.73 6.13
CA LYS A 65 -3.64 -1.51 6.85
C LYS A 65 -3.96 -2.99 6.76
N GLY A 66 -2.96 -3.80 6.41
CA GLY A 66 -3.08 -5.25 6.31
C GLY A 66 -2.45 -6.01 7.47
N ALA A 67 -1.80 -7.12 7.14
CA ALA A 67 -1.22 -8.00 8.14
C ALA A 67 -0.02 -7.36 8.85
N LYS A 68 -0.05 -7.39 10.17
CA LYS A 68 1.06 -6.92 11.02
C LYS A 68 2.20 -7.94 11.09
N ASN A 69 1.87 -9.21 11.02
CA ASN A 69 2.80 -10.32 11.16
C ASN A 69 2.56 -11.37 10.07
N PRO A 70 3.58 -12.14 9.69
CA PRO A 70 3.39 -13.33 8.88
C PRO A 70 2.45 -14.34 9.58
N LEU A 71 1.78 -15.20 8.80
CA LEU A 71 0.81 -16.16 9.35
C LEU A 71 1.44 -17.27 10.18
N VAL A 72 2.66 -17.70 9.85
CA VAL A 72 3.27 -18.90 10.41
C VAL A 72 4.55 -18.63 11.21
N ARG A 73 5.38 -17.70 10.80
CA ARG A 73 6.69 -17.43 11.44
C ARG A 73 6.76 -16.03 12.04
N HIS A 74 7.75 -15.80 12.90
CA HIS A 74 8.04 -14.45 13.37
C HIS A 74 8.55 -13.57 12.21
N ARG A 75 8.20 -12.29 12.26
CA ARG A 75 8.64 -11.32 11.28
C ARG A 75 10.15 -11.08 11.44
N LEU A 76 10.86 -11.08 10.31
CA LEU A 76 12.25 -10.67 10.24
C LEU A 76 12.28 -9.19 9.84
N ILE A 77 12.88 -8.35 10.69
CA ILE A 77 13.01 -6.91 10.45
C ILE A 77 14.43 -6.63 9.96
N ALA A 78 14.53 -5.95 8.83
CA ALA A 78 15.80 -5.40 8.35
C ALA A 78 16.09 -4.08 9.10
N LYS A 79 16.65 -4.15 10.30
CA LYS A 79 16.90 -3.00 11.19
C LYS A 79 17.59 -1.81 10.51
N VAL A 80 18.46 -2.07 9.55
CA VAL A 80 19.21 -1.03 8.84
C VAL A 80 18.31 -0.24 7.87
N LEU A 81 17.31 -0.88 7.26
CA LEU A 81 16.41 -0.26 6.30
C LEU A 81 15.32 0.59 6.97
N ASP A 82 14.93 0.26 8.19
CA ASP A 82 13.89 0.99 8.94
C ASP A 82 14.32 2.44 9.25
N LEU A 83 15.62 2.68 9.36
CA LEU A 83 16.18 4.02 9.62
C LEU A 83 16.37 4.88 8.35
N GLN A 84 16.27 4.30 7.16
CA GLN A 84 16.64 4.94 5.89
C GLN A 84 15.49 5.03 4.87
N SER A 85 14.25 4.86 5.30
CA SER A 85 13.12 4.80 4.38
C SER A 85 12.84 6.09 3.57
N GLY A 86 13.58 7.17 3.82
CA GLY A 86 13.49 8.42 3.04
C GLY A 86 12.18 9.20 3.15
N LEU A 87 11.10 8.56 3.53
CA LEU A 87 9.79 9.16 3.73
C LEU A 87 9.63 9.52 5.21
N ASP A 88 9.61 10.82 5.50
CA ASP A 88 9.56 11.35 6.86
C ASP A 88 8.12 11.79 7.18
N PRO A 89 7.41 11.06 8.09
CA PRO A 89 6.05 11.43 8.46
C PRO A 89 5.95 12.78 9.17
N GLU A 90 7.01 13.24 9.84
CA GLU A 90 7.01 14.53 10.54
C GLU A 90 7.03 15.71 9.57
N ARG A 91 7.50 15.51 8.35
CA ARG A 91 7.56 16.54 7.30
C ARG A 91 6.36 16.52 6.36
N ASN A 92 5.41 15.61 6.56
CA ASN A 92 4.26 15.45 5.68
C ASN A 92 2.96 15.57 6.46
N ASP A 93 2.08 16.46 6.02
CA ASP A 93 0.74 16.57 6.55
C ASP A 93 -0.14 15.45 5.98
N LEU A 94 -0.53 14.50 6.83
CA LEU A 94 -1.40 13.39 6.49
C LEU A 94 -2.87 13.65 6.85
N SER A 95 -3.23 14.84 7.32
CA SER A 95 -4.59 15.18 7.74
C SER A 95 -5.61 15.07 6.60
N SER A 96 -5.16 15.19 5.36
CA SER A 96 -5.99 15.04 4.16
C SER A 96 -6.25 13.58 3.75
N ILE A 97 -5.49 12.62 4.31
CA ILE A 97 -5.66 11.20 4.03
C ILE A 97 -6.61 10.58 5.04
N THR A 98 -7.72 10.07 4.57
CA THR A 98 -8.62 9.25 5.39
C THR A 98 -8.35 7.77 5.08
N PRO A 99 -7.78 7.02 6.04
CA PRO A 99 -7.60 5.58 5.87
C PRO A 99 -8.94 4.88 5.64
N ASP A 100 -8.96 3.85 4.79
CA ASP A 100 -10.14 3.00 4.67
C ASP A 100 -10.38 2.27 6.00
N SER A 101 -11.62 2.23 6.44
CA SER A 101 -12.00 1.60 7.72
C SER A 101 -11.89 0.07 7.69
N ARG A 102 -11.88 -0.52 6.51
CA ARG A 102 -11.69 -1.96 6.31
C ARG A 102 -10.22 -2.34 6.50
N ASN A 103 -9.96 -3.55 6.98
CA ASN A 103 -8.61 -4.11 6.88
C ASN A 103 -8.29 -4.48 5.42
N SER A 104 -7.01 -4.76 5.12
CA SER A 104 -6.58 -5.02 3.74
C SER A 104 -7.26 -6.23 3.10
N VAL A 105 -7.55 -7.28 3.86
CA VAL A 105 -8.24 -8.48 3.33
C VAL A 105 -9.67 -8.13 2.89
N GLN A 106 -10.38 -7.37 3.72
CA GLN A 106 -11.74 -6.91 3.39
C GLN A 106 -11.74 -5.95 2.19
N LEU A 107 -10.79 -5.00 2.15
CA LEU A 107 -10.66 -4.07 1.05
C LEU A 107 -10.33 -4.79 -0.27
N LEU A 108 -9.41 -5.76 -0.24
CA LEU A 108 -9.07 -6.62 -1.38
C LEU A 108 -10.31 -7.36 -1.89
N HIS A 109 -10.96 -8.11 -0.99
CA HIS A 109 -12.16 -8.89 -1.31
C HIS A 109 -13.24 -8.02 -1.98
N ASP A 110 -13.63 -6.92 -1.34
CA ASP A 110 -14.71 -6.07 -1.83
C ASP A 110 -14.33 -5.42 -3.16
N THR A 111 -13.06 -5.00 -3.31
CA THR A 111 -12.60 -4.37 -4.54
C THR A 111 -12.57 -5.37 -5.70
N ILE A 112 -12.17 -6.63 -5.45
CA ILE A 112 -12.17 -7.69 -6.46
C ILE A 112 -13.60 -8.02 -6.90
N ILE A 113 -14.51 -8.24 -5.96
CA ILE A 113 -15.91 -8.58 -6.27
C ILE A 113 -16.59 -7.46 -7.09
N ASN A 114 -16.35 -6.21 -6.73
CA ASN A 114 -16.96 -5.06 -7.42
C ASN A 114 -16.26 -4.66 -8.73
N ASN A 115 -15.15 -5.31 -9.08
CA ASN A 115 -14.41 -5.03 -10.31
C ASN A 115 -14.00 -6.33 -11.02
N PRO A 116 -14.91 -7.04 -11.67
CA PRO A 116 -14.56 -8.26 -12.42
C PRO A 116 -13.42 -8.02 -13.41
N GLY A 117 -12.43 -8.92 -13.41
CA GLY A 117 -11.25 -8.81 -14.27
C GLY A 117 -10.16 -7.86 -13.77
N ILE A 118 -10.28 -7.33 -12.55
CA ILE A 118 -9.21 -6.54 -11.92
C ILE A 118 -7.94 -7.39 -11.70
N THR A 119 -6.78 -6.77 -11.82
CA THR A 119 -5.50 -7.41 -11.53
C THR A 119 -5.01 -6.96 -10.16
N VAL A 120 -4.63 -7.91 -9.31
CA VAL A 120 -3.90 -7.63 -8.08
C VAL A 120 -2.40 -7.69 -8.38
N VAL A 121 -1.71 -6.59 -8.12
CA VAL A 121 -0.25 -6.48 -8.24
C VAL A 121 0.32 -6.50 -6.83
N THR A 122 1.23 -7.44 -6.57
CA THR A 122 1.85 -7.60 -5.25
C THR A 122 3.34 -7.33 -5.35
N THR A 123 3.85 -6.45 -4.52
CA THR A 123 5.26 -6.11 -4.41
C THR A 123 5.83 -6.42 -3.03
N GLY A 124 4.95 -6.69 -2.07
CA GLY A 124 5.28 -7.09 -0.71
C GLY A 124 5.01 -8.58 -0.40
N PRO A 125 5.14 -8.99 0.86
CA PRO A 125 4.78 -10.33 1.31
C PRO A 125 3.30 -10.63 1.09
N LEU A 126 2.98 -11.82 0.59
CA LEU A 126 1.62 -12.23 0.20
C LEU A 126 0.66 -12.47 1.38
N THR A 127 0.96 -11.99 2.57
CA THR A 127 0.19 -12.28 3.80
C THR A 127 -1.27 -11.82 3.71
N ASN A 128 -1.55 -10.72 3.01
CA ASN A 128 -2.92 -10.23 2.82
C ASN A 128 -3.75 -11.07 1.84
N LEU A 129 -3.08 -11.89 1.01
CA LEU A 129 -3.69 -12.72 -0.05
C LEU A 129 -3.78 -14.20 0.32
N SER A 130 -3.24 -14.59 1.47
CA SER A 130 -3.14 -15.98 1.92
C SER A 130 -4.42 -16.49 2.59
#